data_f608e1044e8cf23776b8eee311fcccc7
#
_entry.id   f608e1044e8cf23776b8eee311fcccc7
#
_cell.length_a   1.000
_cell.length_b   1.000
_cell.length_c   1.000
_cell.angle_alpha   90.00
_cell.angle_beta   90.00
_cell.angle_gamma   90.00
#
_symmetry.space_group_name_H-M   'P 1'
#
loop_
_entity.id
_entity.type
_entity.pdbx_description
1 polymer ?
#
loop_
_entity_poly.entity_id
_entity_poly.type
_entity_poly.pdbx_seq_one_letter_code
_entity_poly.pdbx_strand_id
1 'polypeptide(L)'
;MWGSGSVRCQNVAQASCSLTTFIAVKVYNTNARPACEFWISVKQNSARTPSTECFETNLHTVQISNEPSNETAALLSRWKSLTTEVDSKLENCIEKLSKRCPDVLREAMRYSLLSPGKRLRPILCLLGAEALGGSSFNAMANAAAVEMIHSYSLIHDDLPAMDDDDLRRGRPTCHIQFDEATAILAGDALQALAFETILSGNTDPSIAVKSCLVLAKAAGPEGMVGGQSDDLRAEKLGGGVEMLHAIHARKTGAIIQASVVLGGLAANATPEELEKLSIYGDCIGIAFQIVDDLLDVESTSENTGKRTGKDSERGKLTFPGIFGVRASRDRAAEFVEQAISIVDSFGPASTSLKQFARYITDRSH
;
A
#
# COMPACT_ATOMS: atom_id res chain seq x y z
N MET A 1 39.15 -11.94 -0.89
CA MET A 1 39.63 -10.91 -1.84
C MET A 1 38.36 -10.15 -2.31
N TRP A 2 38.17 -8.97 -1.78
CA TRP A 2 37.03 -8.12 -2.08
C TRP A 2 37.46 -7.08 -3.11
N GLY A 3 36.85 -7.08 -4.27
CA GLY A 3 37.11 -6.10 -5.32
C GLY A 3 36.21 -4.87 -5.12
N SER A 4 36.86 -3.73 -4.94
CA SER A 4 36.25 -2.40 -4.89
C SER A 4 35.73 -2.00 -6.27
N GLY A 5 34.41 -1.95 -6.44
CA GLY A 5 33.74 -1.37 -7.61
C GLY A 5 33.55 0.13 -7.44
N SER A 6 34.27 0.92 -8.23
CA SER A 6 34.14 2.38 -8.30
C SER A 6 32.89 2.79 -9.07
N VAL A 7 32.06 3.64 -8.47
CA VAL A 7 30.93 4.31 -9.11
C VAL A 7 31.49 5.45 -9.99
N ARG A 8 31.26 5.41 -11.32
CA ARG A 8 31.52 6.54 -12.23
C ARG A 8 30.25 7.34 -12.42
N CYS A 9 30.25 8.58 -11.96
CA CYS A 9 29.28 9.59 -12.38
C CYS A 9 29.66 10.11 -13.76
N GLN A 10 28.79 9.97 -14.75
CA GLN A 10 28.90 10.70 -16.02
C GLN A 10 27.93 11.86 -16.02
N ASN A 11 28.49 13.07 -16.19
CA ASN A 11 27.73 14.30 -16.40
C ASN A 11 27.03 14.28 -17.77
N VAL A 12 25.74 14.53 -17.79
CA VAL A 12 24.98 14.78 -19.02
C VAL A 12 24.23 16.11 -18.88
N ALA A 13 24.65 17.06 -19.76
CA ALA A 13 23.98 18.26 -20.23
C ALA A 13 23.27 19.18 -19.23
N GLN A 14 23.88 20.35 -19.00
CA GLN A 14 23.22 21.55 -18.47
C GLN A 14 22.38 22.21 -19.58
N ALA A 15 21.08 22.36 -19.32
CA ALA A 15 20.24 23.33 -20.04
C ALA A 15 19.83 24.41 -19.02
N SER A 16 20.34 25.64 -19.22
CA SER A 16 19.98 26.78 -18.37
C SER A 16 18.81 27.52 -19.01
N CYS A 17 17.70 27.56 -18.29
CA CYS A 17 16.71 28.59 -18.45
C CYS A 17 16.37 29.11 -17.05
N SER A 18 16.68 30.38 -16.84
CA SER A 18 16.53 31.19 -15.63
C SER A 18 15.91 30.52 -14.38
N LEU A 19 16.73 30.33 -13.34
CA LEU A 19 16.39 30.18 -11.92
C LEU A 19 16.10 28.77 -11.36
N THR A 20 16.26 27.70 -12.13
CA THR A 20 16.13 26.35 -11.55
C THR A 20 17.13 25.40 -12.23
N THR A 21 18.00 24.77 -11.44
CA THR A 21 18.93 23.74 -11.94
C THR A 21 18.31 22.37 -11.68
N PHE A 22 18.13 21.59 -12.74
CA PHE A 22 17.68 20.20 -12.65
C PHE A 22 18.87 19.26 -12.72
N ILE A 23 19.00 18.36 -11.75
CA ILE A 23 20.02 17.31 -11.73
C ILE A 23 19.29 15.98 -11.96
N ALA A 24 19.62 15.32 -13.06
CA ALA A 24 19.14 13.96 -13.33
C ALA A 24 20.07 12.94 -12.66
N VAL A 25 19.54 12.12 -11.77
CA VAL A 25 20.26 11.00 -11.17
C VAL A 25 19.69 9.70 -11.71
N LYS A 26 20.49 8.98 -12.49
CA LYS A 26 20.14 7.63 -12.96
C LYS A 26 20.62 6.61 -11.93
N VAL A 27 19.69 5.89 -11.34
CA VAL A 27 20.00 4.73 -10.47
C VAL A 27 19.87 3.47 -11.32
N TYR A 28 20.97 2.75 -11.50
CA TYR A 28 20.98 1.47 -12.22
C TYR A 28 20.87 0.34 -11.21
N ASN A 29 19.87 -0.51 -11.40
CA ASN A 29 19.80 -1.80 -10.72
C ASN A 29 20.66 -2.81 -11.51
N THR A 30 21.48 -3.59 -10.82
CA THR A 30 22.47 -4.50 -11.41
C THR A 30 21.88 -5.68 -12.18
N ASN A 31 20.53 -5.79 -12.29
CA ASN A 31 19.84 -6.78 -13.09
C ASN A 31 18.93 -6.11 -14.15
N ALA A 32 19.57 -5.64 -15.22
CA ALA A 32 19.06 -5.41 -16.58
C ALA A 32 17.55 -5.14 -16.77
N ARG A 33 17.00 -4.07 -16.18
CA ARG A 33 15.81 -3.37 -16.68
C ARG A 33 15.94 -1.88 -16.41
N PRO A 34 15.45 -0.96 -17.29
CA PRO A 34 15.58 0.48 -17.10
C PRO A 34 14.79 0.91 -15.87
N ALA A 35 15.49 1.39 -14.86
CA ALA A 35 14.91 2.04 -13.70
C ALA A 35 14.46 3.46 -14.06
N CYS A 36 13.41 3.96 -13.42
CA CYS A 36 12.85 5.29 -13.61
C CYS A 36 13.91 6.39 -13.46
N GLU A 37 13.92 7.36 -14.38
CA GLU A 37 14.73 8.56 -14.27
C GLU A 37 14.10 9.52 -13.26
N PHE A 38 14.85 9.92 -12.24
CA PHE A 38 14.40 10.91 -11.25
C PHE A 38 15.02 12.27 -11.57
N TRP A 39 14.19 13.30 -11.59
CA TRP A 39 14.61 14.70 -11.72
C TRP A 39 14.54 15.39 -10.36
N ILE A 40 15.65 15.92 -9.88
CA ILE A 40 15.72 16.71 -8.64
C ILE A 40 15.80 18.17 -9.02
N SER A 41 14.83 18.97 -8.56
CA SER A 41 14.83 20.42 -8.72
C SER A 41 15.45 21.09 -7.49
N VAL A 42 16.54 21.83 -7.67
CA VAL A 42 17.18 22.61 -6.60
C VAL A 42 16.96 24.10 -6.89
N LYS A 43 16.19 24.79 -6.03
CA LYS A 43 16.05 26.26 -6.07
C LYS A 43 17.17 26.90 -5.24
N GLN A 44 18.01 27.71 -5.89
CA GLN A 44 18.93 28.58 -5.17
C GLN A 44 18.23 29.87 -4.72
N ASN A 45 18.19 30.10 -3.41
CA ASN A 45 17.74 31.38 -2.83
C ASN A 45 18.91 32.37 -2.84
N SER A 46 18.82 33.42 -3.67
CA SER A 46 19.68 34.58 -3.57
C SER A 46 19.02 35.66 -2.71
N ALA A 47 19.70 36.06 -1.65
CA ALA A 47 19.26 37.10 -0.72
C ALA A 47 19.18 38.44 -1.40
N ARG A 48 18.03 39.12 -1.32
CA ARG A 48 17.87 40.57 -1.32
C ARG A 48 16.63 40.93 -0.50
N THR A 49 16.80 41.78 0.47
CA THR A 49 15.78 42.40 1.29
C THR A 49 14.86 43.28 0.47
N PRO A 50 13.54 43.27 0.68
CA PRO A 50 12.63 44.33 0.27
C PRO A 50 11.98 45.00 1.50
N SER A 51 11.82 46.29 1.32
CA SER A 51 11.13 47.27 2.14
C SER A 51 9.66 46.95 2.41
N THR A 52 9.24 47.35 3.58
CA THR A 52 7.90 47.29 4.17
C THR A 52 6.88 48.08 3.35
N GLU A 53 5.93 47.43 2.71
CA GLU A 53 4.64 47.99 2.34
C GLU A 53 3.53 47.07 2.82
N CYS A 54 2.63 47.68 3.63
CA CYS A 54 1.43 47.05 4.15
C CYS A 54 0.43 46.80 3.00
N PHE A 55 0.11 45.52 2.72
CA PHE A 55 -1.08 45.15 1.98
C PHE A 55 -2.14 44.70 2.96
N GLU A 56 -3.24 45.44 3.07
CA GLU A 56 -4.47 44.96 3.71
C GLU A 56 -5.08 43.90 2.83
N THR A 57 -4.98 42.64 3.26
CA THR A 57 -5.68 41.53 2.64
C THR A 57 -7.06 41.35 3.28
N ASN A 58 -8.10 41.63 2.48
CA ASN A 58 -9.47 41.23 2.81
C ASN A 58 -9.54 39.71 2.97
N LEU A 59 -9.64 39.26 4.21
CA LEU A 59 -9.94 37.87 4.55
C LEU A 59 -11.40 37.59 4.20
N HIS A 60 -11.66 37.12 2.97
CA HIS A 60 -12.88 36.37 2.70
C HIS A 60 -12.82 35.06 3.45
N THR A 61 -13.69 34.93 4.47
CA THR A 61 -13.95 33.66 5.16
C THR A 61 -14.47 32.66 4.13
N VAL A 62 -13.60 31.83 3.61
CA VAL A 62 -14.02 30.67 2.82
C VAL A 62 -14.62 29.69 3.81
N GLN A 63 -15.94 29.58 3.81
CA GLN A 63 -16.61 28.47 4.47
C GLN A 63 -16.21 27.18 3.73
N ILE A 64 -15.32 26.40 4.32
CA ILE A 64 -15.03 25.05 3.86
C ILE A 64 -16.26 24.21 4.23
N SER A 65 -17.09 23.92 3.23
CA SER A 65 -18.17 22.94 3.38
C SER A 65 -17.53 21.57 3.58
N ASN A 66 -17.71 20.98 4.75
CA ASN A 66 -17.23 19.62 5.09
C ASN A 66 -18.05 18.48 4.42
N GLU A 67 -18.85 18.77 3.41
CA GLU A 67 -19.56 17.75 2.67
C GLU A 67 -18.63 17.15 1.58
N PRO A 68 -18.48 15.82 1.53
CA PRO A 68 -17.68 15.19 0.47
C PRO A 68 -18.24 15.55 -0.89
N SER A 69 -17.38 15.81 -1.88
CA SER A 69 -17.82 16.04 -3.25
C SER A 69 -18.71 14.88 -3.75
N ASN A 70 -19.62 15.15 -4.68
CA ASN A 70 -20.49 14.11 -5.26
C ASN A 70 -19.69 12.91 -5.78
N GLU A 71 -18.48 13.13 -6.30
CA GLU A 71 -17.58 12.08 -6.76
C GLU A 71 -17.02 11.24 -5.60
N THR A 72 -16.62 11.88 -4.51
CA THR A 72 -16.16 11.18 -3.30
C THR A 72 -17.30 10.38 -2.66
N ALA A 73 -18.51 10.92 -2.62
CA ALA A 73 -19.68 10.22 -2.11
C ALA A 73 -20.01 8.97 -2.95
N ALA A 74 -19.93 9.07 -4.28
CA ALA A 74 -20.14 7.93 -5.19
C ALA A 74 -19.07 6.84 -4.98
N LEU A 75 -17.79 7.21 -4.85
CA LEU A 75 -16.71 6.28 -4.52
C LEU A 75 -16.95 5.57 -3.19
N LEU A 76 -17.28 6.30 -2.13
CA LEU A 76 -17.53 5.72 -0.80
C LEU A 76 -18.75 4.77 -0.82
N SER A 77 -19.79 5.09 -1.57
CA SER A 77 -20.94 4.21 -1.76
C SER A 77 -20.54 2.91 -2.48
N ARG A 78 -19.78 3.02 -3.58
CA ARG A 78 -19.27 1.86 -4.32
C ARG A 78 -18.32 1.02 -3.43
N TRP A 79 -17.44 1.68 -2.68
CA TRP A 79 -16.54 1.02 -1.73
C TRP A 79 -17.30 0.19 -0.70
N LYS A 80 -18.35 0.76 -0.11
CA LYS A 80 -19.19 0.05 0.87
C LYS A 80 -19.86 -1.20 0.26
N SER A 81 -20.36 -1.10 -0.97
CA SER A 81 -20.92 -2.25 -1.69
C SER A 81 -19.87 -3.34 -1.89
N LEU A 82 -18.70 -2.98 -2.43
CA LEU A 82 -17.60 -3.91 -2.67
C LEU A 82 -17.08 -4.54 -1.36
N THR A 83 -17.01 -3.77 -0.27
CA THR A 83 -16.64 -4.30 1.05
C THR A 83 -17.60 -5.39 1.50
N THR A 84 -18.91 -5.17 1.34
CA THR A 84 -19.93 -6.17 1.70
C THR A 84 -19.80 -7.45 0.86
N GLU A 85 -19.54 -7.31 -0.44
CA GLU A 85 -19.33 -8.44 -1.35
C GLU A 85 -18.08 -9.25 -0.98
N VAL A 86 -16.98 -8.55 -0.63
CA VAL A 86 -15.72 -9.16 -0.17
C VAL A 86 -15.94 -9.88 1.16
N ASP A 87 -16.56 -9.24 2.16
CA ASP A 87 -16.80 -9.84 3.46
C ASP A 87 -17.67 -11.11 3.34
N SER A 88 -18.71 -11.07 2.51
CA SER A 88 -19.53 -12.24 2.22
C SER A 88 -18.73 -13.37 1.55
N LYS A 89 -17.80 -13.05 0.65
CA LYS A 89 -16.93 -14.02 0.02
C LYS A 89 -15.96 -14.65 1.03
N LEU A 90 -15.36 -13.83 1.90
CA LEU A 90 -14.43 -14.29 2.95
C LEU A 90 -15.14 -15.21 3.94
N GLU A 91 -16.33 -14.82 4.40
CA GLU A 91 -17.15 -15.66 5.28
C GLU A 91 -17.49 -17.01 4.62
N ASN A 92 -17.93 -16.98 3.36
CA ASN A 92 -18.23 -18.20 2.60
C ASN A 92 -17.00 -19.13 2.47
N CYS A 93 -15.77 -18.58 2.35
CA CYS A 93 -14.56 -19.39 2.31
C CYS A 93 -14.33 -20.13 3.62
N ILE A 94 -14.57 -19.50 4.77
CA ILE A 94 -14.46 -20.12 6.08
C ILE A 94 -15.57 -21.17 6.31
N GLU A 95 -16.81 -20.85 5.94
CA GLU A 95 -17.96 -21.76 6.11
C GLU A 95 -17.84 -23.03 5.26
N LYS A 96 -17.21 -22.95 4.08
CA LYS A 96 -16.96 -24.11 3.21
C LYS A 96 -15.90 -25.08 3.72
N LEU A 97 -15.13 -24.69 4.73
CA LEU A 97 -14.17 -25.61 5.35
C LEU A 97 -14.92 -26.83 5.92
N SER A 98 -14.47 -28.02 5.56
CA SER A 98 -15.10 -29.26 6.02
C SER A 98 -14.97 -29.45 7.54
N LYS A 99 -15.71 -30.40 8.10
CA LYS A 99 -15.60 -30.80 9.52
C LYS A 99 -14.21 -31.36 9.90
N ARG A 100 -13.30 -31.53 8.94
CA ARG A 100 -11.91 -31.93 9.21
C ARG A 100 -11.07 -30.74 9.70
N CYS A 101 -11.51 -29.50 9.47
CA CYS A 101 -10.88 -28.32 10.07
C CYS A 101 -11.26 -28.28 11.56
N PRO A 102 -10.28 -28.24 12.50
CA PRO A 102 -10.56 -28.10 13.92
C PRO A 102 -11.35 -26.83 14.22
N ASP A 103 -12.33 -26.92 15.12
CA ASP A 103 -13.23 -25.78 15.39
C ASP A 103 -12.47 -24.56 15.95
N VAL A 104 -11.50 -24.76 16.84
CA VAL A 104 -10.69 -23.64 17.37
C VAL A 104 -9.90 -22.94 16.28
N LEU A 105 -9.34 -23.66 15.32
CA LEU A 105 -8.61 -23.10 14.20
C LEU A 105 -9.54 -22.30 13.30
N ARG A 106 -10.72 -22.86 12.97
CA ARG A 106 -11.75 -22.19 12.17
C ARG A 106 -12.17 -20.87 12.81
N GLU A 107 -12.42 -20.87 14.12
CA GLU A 107 -12.86 -19.68 14.85
C GLU A 107 -11.73 -18.62 14.91
N ALA A 108 -10.47 -19.01 15.09
CA ALA A 108 -9.34 -18.09 15.08
C ALA A 108 -9.13 -17.43 13.70
N MET A 109 -9.21 -18.22 12.61
CA MET A 109 -9.19 -17.70 11.24
C MET A 109 -10.36 -16.73 11.00
N ARG A 110 -11.58 -17.12 11.37
CA ARG A 110 -12.79 -16.31 11.24
C ARG A 110 -12.67 -15.00 12.02
N TYR A 111 -12.26 -15.07 13.27
CA TYR A 111 -12.09 -13.92 14.16
C TYR A 111 -11.20 -12.84 13.56
N SER A 112 -10.07 -13.23 12.98
CA SER A 112 -9.09 -12.31 12.41
C SER A 112 -9.51 -11.82 11.01
N LEU A 113 -9.90 -12.73 10.12
CA LEU A 113 -10.24 -12.45 8.74
C LEU A 113 -11.47 -11.54 8.60
N LEU A 114 -12.50 -11.76 9.41
CA LEU A 114 -13.74 -10.98 9.42
C LEU A 114 -13.70 -9.79 10.40
N SER A 115 -12.53 -9.50 10.99
CA SER A 115 -12.35 -8.29 11.79
C SER A 115 -12.67 -7.03 10.96
N PRO A 116 -13.34 -6.02 11.53
CA PRO A 116 -13.68 -4.79 10.82
C PRO A 116 -12.46 -4.15 10.16
N GLY A 117 -12.60 -3.74 8.88
CA GLY A 117 -11.50 -3.14 8.13
C GLY A 117 -11.96 -2.45 6.86
N LYS A 118 -11.10 -1.59 6.32
CA LYS A 118 -11.38 -0.82 5.08
C LYS A 118 -11.33 -1.69 3.82
N ARG A 119 -10.86 -2.93 3.88
CA ARG A 119 -10.71 -3.87 2.76
C ARG A 119 -10.02 -3.25 1.53
N LEU A 120 -9.01 -2.42 1.78
CA LEU A 120 -8.35 -1.63 0.76
C LEU A 120 -7.74 -2.50 -0.36
N ARG A 121 -7.03 -3.56 0.02
CA ARG A 121 -6.34 -4.46 -0.93
C ARG A 121 -7.31 -5.24 -1.83
N PRO A 122 -8.35 -5.92 -1.30
CA PRO A 122 -9.34 -6.56 -2.15
C PRO A 122 -10.09 -5.56 -3.04
N ILE A 123 -10.43 -4.37 -2.55
CA ILE A 123 -11.08 -3.33 -3.35
C ILE A 123 -10.18 -2.90 -4.51
N LEU A 124 -8.88 -2.68 -4.29
CA LEU A 124 -7.93 -2.40 -5.36
C LEU A 124 -7.91 -3.51 -6.43
N CYS A 125 -8.00 -4.77 -6.02
CA CYS A 125 -8.09 -5.89 -6.96
C CYS A 125 -9.35 -5.78 -7.82
N LEU A 126 -10.50 -5.53 -7.19
CA LEU A 126 -11.77 -5.41 -7.92
C LEU A 126 -11.79 -4.19 -8.86
N LEU A 127 -11.31 -3.03 -8.39
CA LEU A 127 -11.20 -1.82 -9.21
C LEU A 127 -10.19 -1.97 -10.35
N GLY A 128 -9.10 -2.73 -10.15
CA GLY A 128 -8.15 -3.07 -11.21
C GLY A 128 -8.79 -3.87 -12.34
N ALA A 129 -9.67 -4.81 -12.01
CA ALA A 129 -10.43 -5.53 -13.00
C ALA A 129 -11.44 -4.63 -13.74
N GLU A 130 -12.20 -3.83 -13.01
CA GLU A 130 -13.19 -2.90 -13.58
C GLU A 130 -12.54 -1.86 -14.51
N ALA A 131 -11.33 -1.38 -14.19
CA ALA A 131 -10.60 -0.41 -15.00
C ALA A 131 -10.24 -0.90 -16.40
N LEU A 132 -10.22 -2.21 -16.60
CA LEU A 132 -9.98 -2.87 -17.90
C LEU A 132 -11.26 -3.48 -18.49
N GLY A 133 -12.43 -3.07 -18.00
CA GLY A 133 -13.73 -3.56 -18.48
C GLY A 133 -14.07 -4.99 -18.02
N GLY A 134 -13.30 -5.55 -17.08
CA GLY A 134 -13.57 -6.83 -16.46
C GLY A 134 -14.67 -6.75 -15.38
N SER A 135 -15.13 -7.92 -14.91
CA SER A 135 -16.13 -8.02 -13.86
C SER A 135 -15.48 -8.20 -12.49
N SER A 136 -15.95 -7.45 -11.48
CA SER A 136 -15.59 -7.67 -10.07
C SER A 136 -15.88 -9.10 -9.62
N PHE A 137 -16.90 -9.75 -10.17
CA PHE A 137 -17.22 -11.16 -9.89
C PHE A 137 -16.05 -12.10 -10.25
N ASN A 138 -15.43 -11.92 -11.42
CA ASN A 138 -14.31 -12.74 -11.85
C ASN A 138 -13.04 -12.51 -11.01
N ALA A 139 -12.87 -11.31 -10.49
CA ALA A 139 -11.72 -10.95 -9.65
C ALA A 139 -11.92 -11.31 -8.15
N MET A 140 -13.12 -11.70 -7.74
CA MET A 140 -13.48 -11.89 -6.33
C MET A 140 -12.63 -12.95 -5.62
N ALA A 141 -12.23 -14.02 -6.31
CA ALA A 141 -11.36 -15.05 -5.73
C ALA A 141 -9.96 -14.48 -5.43
N ASN A 142 -9.41 -13.71 -6.36
CA ASN A 142 -8.12 -13.02 -6.20
C ASN A 142 -8.20 -11.98 -5.09
N ALA A 143 -9.28 -11.20 -5.03
CA ALA A 143 -9.52 -10.20 -4.00
C ALA A 143 -9.59 -10.82 -2.59
N ALA A 144 -10.33 -11.93 -2.44
CA ALA A 144 -10.41 -12.66 -1.18
C ALA A 144 -9.05 -13.22 -0.74
N ALA A 145 -8.28 -13.78 -1.68
CA ALA A 145 -6.96 -14.31 -1.40
C ALA A 145 -5.97 -13.25 -0.90
N VAL A 146 -5.99 -12.06 -1.51
CA VAL A 146 -5.15 -10.93 -1.06
C VAL A 146 -5.49 -10.53 0.37
N GLU A 147 -6.77 -10.51 0.75
CA GLU A 147 -7.16 -10.17 2.13
C GLU A 147 -6.77 -11.29 3.12
N MET A 148 -6.82 -12.55 2.72
CA MET A 148 -6.31 -13.67 3.54
C MET A 148 -4.82 -13.53 3.79
N ILE A 149 -4.03 -13.19 2.76
CA ILE A 149 -2.59 -12.90 2.88
C ILE A 149 -2.35 -11.70 3.81
N HIS A 150 -3.12 -10.63 3.67
CA HIS A 150 -3.02 -9.49 4.58
C HIS A 150 -3.40 -9.86 6.02
N SER A 151 -4.45 -10.65 6.20
CA SER A 151 -4.92 -11.05 7.54
C SER A 151 -3.92 -11.94 8.26
N TYR A 152 -3.30 -12.91 7.57
CA TYR A 152 -2.27 -13.73 8.19
C TYR A 152 -1.07 -12.88 8.63
N SER A 153 -0.65 -11.91 7.80
CA SER A 153 0.48 -11.06 8.17
C SER A 153 0.19 -10.26 9.44
N LEU A 154 -1.04 -9.75 9.60
CA LEU A 154 -1.43 -9.05 10.81
C LEU A 154 -1.48 -9.96 12.04
N ILE A 155 -1.94 -11.21 11.90
CA ILE A 155 -1.95 -12.18 13.00
C ILE A 155 -0.53 -12.45 13.49
N HIS A 156 0.41 -12.64 12.56
CA HIS A 156 1.80 -12.92 12.91
C HIS A 156 2.52 -11.68 13.42
N ASP A 157 2.26 -10.51 12.85
CA ASP A 157 2.84 -9.24 13.31
C ASP A 157 2.46 -8.92 14.76
N ASP A 158 1.24 -9.28 15.20
CA ASP A 158 0.76 -9.03 16.56
C ASP A 158 1.40 -9.93 17.64
N LEU A 159 2.10 -11.02 17.26
CA LEU A 159 2.68 -11.98 18.22
C LEU A 159 3.75 -11.34 19.10
N PRO A 160 3.97 -11.87 20.33
CA PRO A 160 5.00 -11.36 21.26
C PRO A 160 6.43 -11.36 20.70
N ALA A 161 6.73 -12.25 19.73
CA ALA A 161 8.02 -12.32 19.06
C ALA A 161 8.20 -11.24 17.95
N MET A 162 7.15 -10.50 17.64
CA MET A 162 7.08 -9.49 16.58
C MET A 162 6.75 -8.11 17.19
N ASP A 163 5.56 -7.58 16.92
CA ASP A 163 5.15 -6.25 17.40
C ASP A 163 4.64 -6.25 18.85
N ASP A 164 4.29 -7.41 19.41
CA ASP A 164 3.78 -7.60 20.78
C ASP A 164 2.56 -6.69 21.08
N ASP A 165 1.58 -6.73 20.18
CA ASP A 165 0.39 -5.90 20.26
C ASP A 165 -0.80 -6.68 20.83
N ASP A 166 -1.33 -6.24 21.99
CA ASP A 166 -2.52 -6.85 22.63
C ASP A 166 -3.83 -6.50 21.93
N LEU A 167 -3.89 -5.35 21.25
CA LEU A 167 -5.09 -4.81 20.63
C LEU A 167 -4.86 -4.40 19.17
N ARG A 168 -5.79 -4.82 18.31
CA ARG A 168 -5.87 -4.38 16.91
C ARG A 168 -7.28 -3.94 16.57
N ARG A 169 -7.42 -2.70 16.08
CA ARG A 169 -8.73 -2.09 15.74
C ARG A 169 -9.71 -2.11 16.93
N GLY A 170 -9.19 -1.90 18.14
CA GLY A 170 -9.97 -1.86 19.38
C GLY A 170 -10.44 -3.24 19.90
N ARG A 171 -9.96 -4.34 19.31
CA ARG A 171 -10.27 -5.72 19.73
C ARG A 171 -8.98 -6.45 20.15
N PRO A 172 -9.04 -7.42 21.06
CA PRO A 172 -7.92 -8.30 21.38
C PRO A 172 -7.33 -8.91 20.09
N THR A 173 -6.00 -9.00 20.02
CA THR A 173 -5.32 -9.68 18.93
C THR A 173 -5.56 -11.19 18.98
N CYS A 174 -5.24 -11.92 17.91
CA CYS A 174 -5.56 -13.34 17.81
C CYS A 174 -4.91 -14.16 18.95
N HIS A 175 -3.64 -13.87 19.27
CA HIS A 175 -2.92 -14.58 20.34
C HIS A 175 -3.46 -14.26 21.74
N ILE A 176 -4.03 -13.09 21.97
CA ILE A 176 -4.69 -12.74 23.24
C ILE A 176 -6.08 -13.37 23.33
N GLN A 177 -6.82 -13.43 22.21
CA GLN A 177 -8.18 -14.00 22.20
C GLN A 177 -8.18 -15.53 22.33
N PHE A 178 -7.16 -16.19 21.75
CA PHE A 178 -7.01 -17.64 21.76
C PHE A 178 -5.74 -18.02 22.52
N ASP A 179 -4.64 -18.21 21.84
CA ASP A 179 -3.26 -18.41 22.33
C ASP A 179 -2.27 -18.23 21.18
N GLU A 180 -0.96 -18.17 21.48
CA GLU A 180 0.10 -17.96 20.48
C GLU A 180 0.14 -19.10 19.44
N ALA A 181 0.04 -20.34 19.87
CA ALA A 181 0.10 -21.49 18.96
C ALA A 181 -1.09 -21.49 17.98
N THR A 182 -2.30 -21.20 18.49
CA THR A 182 -3.50 -21.07 17.66
C THR A 182 -3.37 -19.89 16.68
N ALA A 183 -2.80 -18.76 17.10
CA ALA A 183 -2.56 -17.61 16.24
C ALA A 183 -1.57 -17.95 15.11
N ILE A 184 -0.44 -18.58 15.41
CA ILE A 184 0.52 -19.04 14.40
C ILE A 184 -0.17 -19.94 13.37
N LEU A 185 -0.88 -20.97 13.84
CA LEU A 185 -1.57 -21.91 12.95
C LEU A 185 -2.70 -21.27 12.14
N ALA A 186 -3.40 -20.28 12.70
CA ALA A 186 -4.42 -19.53 11.96
C ALA A 186 -3.83 -18.71 10.83
N GLY A 187 -2.66 -18.09 11.03
CA GLY A 187 -1.92 -17.41 9.98
C GLY A 187 -1.47 -18.36 8.87
N ASP A 188 -0.85 -19.49 9.24
CA ASP A 188 -0.42 -20.52 8.28
C ASP A 188 -1.58 -21.06 7.44
N ALA A 189 -2.72 -21.33 8.11
CA ALA A 189 -3.91 -21.84 7.44
C ALA A 189 -4.53 -20.82 6.48
N LEU A 190 -4.58 -19.53 6.85
CA LEU A 190 -5.05 -18.45 5.95
C LEU A 190 -4.15 -18.29 4.73
N GLN A 191 -2.84 -18.42 4.90
CA GLN A 191 -1.90 -18.38 3.78
C GLN A 191 -2.17 -19.51 2.77
N ALA A 192 -2.34 -20.74 3.25
CA ALA A 192 -2.68 -21.89 2.41
C ALA A 192 -4.05 -21.71 1.74
N LEU A 193 -5.06 -21.26 2.48
CA LEU A 193 -6.43 -21.04 2.00
C LEU A 193 -6.48 -19.95 0.91
N ALA A 194 -5.59 -18.95 0.95
CA ALA A 194 -5.50 -17.93 -0.07
C ALA A 194 -5.18 -18.54 -1.46
N PHE A 195 -4.20 -19.41 -1.54
CA PHE A 195 -3.84 -20.08 -2.80
C PHE A 195 -4.93 -21.05 -3.26
N GLU A 196 -5.52 -21.81 -2.33
CA GLU A 196 -6.66 -22.68 -2.64
C GLU A 196 -7.84 -21.87 -3.21
N THR A 197 -8.12 -20.69 -2.63
CA THR A 197 -9.19 -19.79 -3.08
C THR A 197 -8.96 -19.29 -4.52
N ILE A 198 -7.73 -18.93 -4.89
CA ILE A 198 -7.38 -18.54 -6.27
C ILE A 198 -7.60 -19.71 -7.22
N LEU A 199 -7.04 -20.89 -6.88
CA LEU A 199 -7.06 -22.07 -7.75
C LEU A 199 -8.48 -22.61 -7.96
N SER A 200 -9.32 -22.59 -6.93
CA SER A 200 -10.70 -23.08 -7.01
C SER A 200 -11.69 -22.04 -7.56
N GLY A 201 -11.35 -20.76 -7.49
CA GLY A 201 -12.25 -19.65 -7.86
C GLY A 201 -12.06 -19.13 -9.28
N ASN A 202 -10.94 -19.40 -9.94
CA ASN A 202 -10.68 -19.01 -11.32
C ASN A 202 -11.05 -20.18 -12.27
N THR A 203 -11.84 -19.87 -13.28
CA THR A 203 -12.27 -20.86 -14.28
C THR A 203 -11.17 -21.17 -15.32
N ASP A 204 -10.25 -20.22 -15.56
CA ASP A 204 -9.09 -20.41 -16.43
C ASP A 204 -7.86 -20.80 -15.61
N PRO A 205 -7.33 -22.03 -15.79
CA PRO A 205 -6.12 -22.48 -15.08
C PRO A 205 -4.89 -21.59 -15.33
N SER A 206 -4.76 -20.98 -16.49
CA SER A 206 -3.65 -20.07 -16.80
C SER A 206 -3.70 -18.82 -15.95
N ILE A 207 -4.89 -18.23 -15.76
CA ILE A 207 -5.11 -17.08 -14.87
C ILE A 207 -4.84 -17.49 -13.43
N ALA A 208 -5.36 -18.64 -12.99
CA ALA A 208 -5.14 -19.16 -11.64
C ALA A 208 -3.65 -19.30 -11.32
N VAL A 209 -2.87 -19.92 -12.19
CA VAL A 209 -1.42 -20.12 -12.02
C VAL A 209 -0.67 -18.78 -11.99
N LYS A 210 -0.98 -17.85 -12.91
CA LYS A 210 -0.37 -16.51 -12.92
C LYS A 210 -0.71 -15.74 -11.66
N SER A 211 -1.95 -15.80 -11.20
CA SER A 211 -2.40 -15.14 -9.97
C SER A 211 -1.70 -15.69 -8.74
N CYS A 212 -1.58 -17.02 -8.63
CA CYS A 212 -0.79 -17.64 -7.55
C CYS A 212 0.67 -17.19 -7.56
N LEU A 213 1.29 -17.11 -8.75
CA LEU A 213 2.68 -16.68 -8.87
C LEU A 213 2.87 -15.22 -8.43
N VAL A 214 1.97 -14.31 -8.85
CA VAL A 214 2.00 -12.91 -8.46
C VAL A 214 1.85 -12.77 -6.95
N LEU A 215 0.85 -13.44 -6.36
CA LEU A 215 0.60 -13.38 -4.92
C LEU A 215 1.75 -13.99 -4.11
N ALA A 216 2.31 -15.13 -4.54
CA ALA A 216 3.44 -15.77 -3.87
C ALA A 216 4.70 -14.90 -3.85
N LYS A 217 5.01 -14.24 -4.98
CA LYS A 217 6.14 -13.29 -5.03
C LYS A 217 5.93 -12.09 -4.11
N ALA A 218 4.72 -11.52 -4.12
CA ALA A 218 4.40 -10.35 -3.31
C ALA A 218 4.37 -10.64 -1.80
N ALA A 219 3.89 -11.83 -1.40
CA ALA A 219 3.85 -12.25 0.00
C ALA A 219 5.18 -12.81 0.50
N GLY A 220 6.03 -13.30 -0.40
CA GLY A 220 7.21 -14.12 -0.11
C GLY A 220 8.47 -13.36 0.36
N PRO A 221 9.64 -14.04 0.26
CA PRO A 221 10.91 -13.53 0.80
C PRO A 221 11.42 -12.27 0.10
N GLU A 222 11.07 -12.04 -1.16
CA GLU A 222 11.43 -10.83 -1.90
C GLU A 222 10.35 -9.73 -1.79
N GLY A 223 9.19 -10.04 -1.19
CA GLY A 223 8.06 -9.15 -0.96
C GLY A 223 7.83 -8.88 0.53
N MET A 224 6.57 -9.05 0.96
CA MET A 224 6.09 -8.66 2.28
C MET A 224 6.88 -9.27 3.45
N VAL A 225 7.14 -10.58 3.43
CA VAL A 225 7.90 -11.27 4.49
C VAL A 225 9.35 -10.76 4.54
N GLY A 226 9.98 -10.56 3.38
CA GLY A 226 11.32 -9.95 3.32
C GLY A 226 11.34 -8.52 3.84
N GLY A 227 10.32 -7.72 3.51
CA GLY A 227 10.15 -6.36 4.02
C GLY A 227 9.95 -6.33 5.54
N GLN A 228 9.16 -7.26 6.09
CA GLN A 228 8.99 -7.41 7.54
C GLN A 228 10.30 -7.79 8.25
N SER A 229 11.09 -8.68 7.66
CA SER A 229 12.41 -9.04 8.19
C SER A 229 13.38 -7.86 8.24
N ASP A 230 13.35 -7.00 7.20
CA ASP A 230 14.18 -5.79 7.18
C ASP A 230 13.69 -4.73 8.16
N ASP A 231 12.36 -4.61 8.36
CA ASP A 231 11.76 -3.67 9.31
C ASP A 231 12.22 -3.98 10.74
N LEU A 232 12.07 -5.24 11.18
CA LEU A 232 12.57 -5.71 12.48
C LEU A 232 14.08 -5.54 12.66
N ARG A 233 14.84 -5.65 11.58
CA ARG A 233 16.29 -5.41 11.61
C ARG A 233 16.58 -3.92 11.74
N ALA A 234 15.83 -3.07 11.03
CA ALA A 234 16.02 -1.62 11.06
C ALA A 234 15.70 -1.03 12.44
N GLU A 235 14.71 -1.56 13.15
CA GLU A 235 14.40 -1.17 14.54
C GLU A 235 15.61 -1.38 15.48
N LYS A 236 16.38 -2.45 15.27
CA LYS A 236 17.52 -2.80 16.12
C LYS A 236 18.82 -2.09 15.73
N LEU A 237 19.05 -1.87 14.45
CA LEU A 237 20.34 -1.42 13.91
C LEU A 237 20.29 0.01 13.35
N GLY A 238 19.08 0.57 13.24
CA GLY A 238 18.85 1.79 12.48
C GLY A 238 18.97 1.58 10.97
N GLY A 239 18.79 2.65 10.20
CA GLY A 239 18.91 2.60 8.75
C GLY A 239 18.87 4.01 8.15
N GLY A 240 19.06 4.08 6.83
CA GLY A 240 18.98 5.31 6.04
C GLY A 240 17.78 5.30 5.09
N VAL A 241 17.73 6.32 4.23
CA VAL A 241 16.70 6.53 3.21
C VAL A 241 16.48 5.30 2.32
N GLU A 242 17.58 4.65 1.89
CA GLU A 242 17.50 3.46 1.03
C GLU A 242 16.80 2.28 1.74
N MET A 243 17.08 2.10 3.03
CA MET A 243 16.44 1.07 3.85
C MET A 243 14.95 1.37 4.03
N LEU A 244 14.59 2.61 4.34
CA LEU A 244 13.19 3.03 4.44
C LEU A 244 12.41 2.71 3.16
N HIS A 245 12.94 3.14 2.00
CA HIS A 245 12.31 2.85 0.71
C HIS A 245 12.17 1.35 0.44
N ALA A 246 13.20 0.57 0.77
CA ALA A 246 13.19 -0.88 0.58
C ALA A 246 12.14 -1.58 1.47
N ILE A 247 12.01 -1.16 2.74
CA ILE A 247 11.00 -1.67 3.67
C ILE A 247 9.60 -1.34 3.15
N HIS A 248 9.33 -0.07 2.82
CA HIS A 248 8.02 0.36 2.35
C HIS A 248 7.60 -0.33 1.06
N ALA A 249 8.51 -0.44 0.08
CA ALA A 249 8.24 -1.11 -1.19
C ALA A 249 7.90 -2.59 -0.99
N ARG A 250 8.60 -3.29 -0.08
CA ARG A 250 8.42 -4.73 0.14
C ARG A 250 7.33 -5.04 1.14
N LYS A 251 7.38 -4.49 2.37
CA LYS A 251 6.45 -4.83 3.47
C LYS A 251 5.00 -4.48 3.09
N THR A 252 4.78 -3.33 2.48
CA THR A 252 3.45 -2.82 2.17
C THR A 252 3.18 -2.72 0.66
N GLY A 253 4.13 -2.15 -0.08
CA GLY A 253 3.99 -1.85 -1.51
C GLY A 253 3.74 -3.09 -2.35
N ALA A 254 4.48 -4.18 -2.11
CA ALA A 254 4.38 -5.41 -2.89
C ALA A 254 2.95 -6.00 -2.93
N ILE A 255 2.26 -6.03 -1.79
CA ILE A 255 0.88 -6.55 -1.74
C ILE A 255 -0.12 -5.56 -2.34
N ILE A 256 0.10 -4.25 -2.24
CA ILE A 256 -0.74 -3.24 -2.90
C ILE A 256 -0.60 -3.36 -4.42
N GLN A 257 0.63 -3.45 -4.93
CA GLN A 257 0.91 -3.69 -6.34
C GLN A 257 0.25 -4.99 -6.83
N ALA A 258 0.49 -6.11 -6.13
CA ALA A 258 -0.10 -7.38 -6.47
C ALA A 258 -1.63 -7.33 -6.49
N SER A 259 -2.26 -6.57 -5.60
CA SER A 259 -3.72 -6.44 -5.55
C SER A 259 -4.28 -5.95 -6.89
N VAL A 260 -3.77 -4.85 -7.40
CA VAL A 260 -4.28 -4.28 -8.66
C VAL A 260 -3.91 -5.14 -9.87
N VAL A 261 -2.72 -5.75 -9.89
CA VAL A 261 -2.27 -6.67 -10.95
C VAL A 261 -3.14 -7.94 -10.99
N LEU A 262 -3.53 -8.48 -9.84
CA LEU A 262 -4.43 -9.63 -9.73
C LEU A 262 -5.82 -9.33 -10.31
N GLY A 263 -6.28 -8.08 -10.15
CA GLY A 263 -7.49 -7.59 -10.81
C GLY A 263 -7.35 -7.60 -12.33
N GLY A 264 -6.25 -7.06 -12.84
CA GLY A 264 -5.94 -7.06 -14.27
C GLY A 264 -5.87 -8.48 -14.86
N LEU A 265 -5.24 -9.42 -14.17
CA LEU A 265 -5.21 -10.83 -14.58
C LEU A 265 -6.62 -11.43 -14.71
N ALA A 266 -7.50 -11.14 -13.74
CA ALA A 266 -8.88 -11.60 -13.78
C ALA A 266 -9.71 -10.95 -14.91
N ALA A 267 -9.28 -9.83 -15.42
CA ALA A 267 -9.86 -9.15 -16.59
C ALA A 267 -9.21 -9.56 -17.92
N ASN A 268 -8.29 -10.55 -17.94
CA ASN A 268 -7.51 -10.95 -19.12
C ASN A 268 -6.65 -9.82 -19.70
N ALA A 269 -6.09 -8.98 -18.86
CA ALA A 269 -5.24 -7.86 -19.26
C ALA A 269 -4.04 -8.32 -20.11
N THR A 270 -3.69 -7.47 -21.07
CA THR A 270 -2.46 -7.63 -21.86
C THR A 270 -1.22 -7.39 -20.99
N PRO A 271 -0.03 -7.86 -21.40
CA PRO A 271 1.21 -7.59 -20.67
C PRO A 271 1.47 -6.09 -20.45
N GLU A 272 1.12 -5.24 -21.44
CA GLU A 272 1.28 -3.78 -21.32
C GLU A 272 0.32 -3.17 -20.28
N GLU A 273 -0.92 -3.64 -20.23
CA GLU A 273 -1.89 -3.20 -19.22
C GLU A 273 -1.48 -3.65 -17.82
N LEU A 274 -0.97 -4.88 -17.68
CA LEU A 274 -0.44 -5.39 -16.41
C LEU A 274 0.76 -4.57 -15.92
N GLU A 275 1.65 -4.15 -16.83
CA GLU A 275 2.78 -3.26 -16.48
C GLU A 275 2.28 -1.91 -15.98
N LYS A 276 1.30 -1.29 -16.64
CA LYS A 276 0.68 -0.04 -16.17
C LYS A 276 0.03 -0.18 -14.80
N LEU A 277 -0.71 -1.28 -14.58
CA LEU A 277 -1.29 -1.57 -13.26
C LEU A 277 -0.20 -1.80 -12.20
N SER A 278 0.90 -2.45 -12.57
CA SER A 278 2.05 -2.65 -11.69
C SER A 278 2.64 -1.30 -11.24
N ILE A 279 2.92 -0.39 -12.18
CA ILE A 279 3.48 0.95 -11.89
C ILE A 279 2.47 1.77 -11.06
N TYR A 280 1.18 1.71 -11.39
CA TYR A 280 0.13 2.32 -10.57
C TYR A 280 0.18 1.79 -9.13
N GLY A 281 0.24 0.48 -8.95
CA GLY A 281 0.30 -0.16 -7.64
C GLY A 281 1.53 0.24 -6.82
N ASP A 282 2.69 0.39 -7.46
CA ASP A 282 3.92 0.89 -6.82
C ASP A 282 3.75 2.33 -6.31
N CYS A 283 3.24 3.23 -7.17
CA CYS A 283 2.99 4.61 -6.77
C CYS A 283 2.00 4.70 -5.60
N ILE A 284 0.91 3.94 -5.65
CA ILE A 284 -0.10 3.89 -4.60
C ILE A 284 0.46 3.29 -3.30
N GLY A 285 1.28 2.25 -3.39
CA GLY A 285 1.91 1.62 -2.23
C GLY A 285 2.83 2.56 -1.47
N ILE A 286 3.65 3.33 -2.19
CA ILE A 286 4.54 4.34 -1.61
C ILE A 286 3.73 5.50 -1.02
N ALA A 287 2.76 6.06 -1.76
CA ALA A 287 1.91 7.14 -1.27
C ALA A 287 1.15 6.73 -0.01
N PHE A 288 0.61 5.51 0.01
CA PHE A 288 -0.10 4.96 1.16
C PHE A 288 0.77 4.93 2.41
N GLN A 289 2.01 4.44 2.30
CA GLN A 289 2.92 4.36 3.43
C GLN A 289 3.36 5.74 3.92
N ILE A 290 3.66 6.67 3.01
CA ILE A 290 3.99 8.06 3.39
C ILE A 290 2.83 8.69 4.18
N VAL A 291 1.59 8.47 3.75
CA VAL A 291 0.40 9.00 4.44
C VAL A 291 0.18 8.30 5.78
N ASP A 292 0.40 7.00 5.90
CA ASP A 292 0.32 6.29 7.18
C ASP A 292 1.36 6.83 8.18
N ASP A 293 2.61 7.06 7.74
CA ASP A 293 3.66 7.68 8.56
C ASP A 293 3.29 9.11 8.99
N LEU A 294 2.66 9.89 8.10
CA LEU A 294 2.17 11.24 8.42
C LEU A 294 1.06 11.20 9.47
N LEU A 295 0.11 10.28 9.34
CA LEU A 295 -0.99 10.12 10.30
C LEU A 295 -0.49 9.72 11.69
N ASP A 296 0.57 8.90 11.80
CA ASP A 296 1.13 8.53 13.10
C ASP A 296 1.75 9.75 13.81
N VAL A 297 2.39 10.66 13.06
CA VAL A 297 2.99 11.88 13.62
C VAL A 297 1.95 12.96 13.97
N GLU A 298 0.88 13.08 13.18
CA GLU A 298 -0.10 14.19 13.29
C GLU A 298 -1.32 13.85 14.15
N SER A 299 -1.58 12.56 14.38
CA SER A 299 -2.71 12.13 15.19
C SER A 299 -2.44 12.35 16.67
N THR A 300 -3.35 13.03 17.34
CA THR A 300 -3.41 13.01 18.81
C THR A 300 -4.15 11.75 19.27
N SER A 301 -3.80 11.26 20.47
CA SER A 301 -4.36 10.02 21.04
C SER A 301 -5.90 9.96 21.12
N GLU A 302 -6.57 11.10 21.02
CA GLU A 302 -8.03 11.22 21.09
C GLU A 302 -8.73 10.80 19.78
N ASN A 303 -8.05 10.86 18.63
CA ASN A 303 -8.69 10.66 17.32
C ASN A 303 -8.53 9.25 16.72
N THR A 304 -7.59 8.44 17.18
CA THR A 304 -7.25 7.18 16.50
C THR A 304 -7.63 5.90 17.24
N GLY A 305 -7.99 5.98 18.51
CA GLY A 305 -8.24 4.77 19.34
C GLY A 305 -7.03 3.83 19.45
N LYS A 306 -5.84 4.29 19.02
CA LYS A 306 -4.52 3.64 19.14
C LYS A 306 -3.59 4.57 19.90
N ARG A 307 -2.56 4.00 20.52
CA ARG A 307 -1.40 4.80 20.97
C ARG A 307 -0.73 5.40 19.73
N THR A 308 -0.68 6.72 19.65
CA THR A 308 0.04 7.49 18.61
C THR A 308 1.49 7.70 19.04
N GLY A 309 2.39 7.93 18.06
CA GLY A 309 3.82 8.09 18.35
C GLY A 309 4.58 6.79 18.62
N LYS A 310 3.95 5.62 18.41
CA LYS A 310 4.60 4.32 18.59
C LYS A 310 5.85 4.16 17.71
N ASP A 311 5.81 4.67 16.50
CA ASP A 311 6.91 4.55 15.53
C ASP A 311 8.13 5.34 15.99
N SER A 312 7.95 6.54 16.54
CA SER A 312 9.05 7.33 17.10
C SER A 312 9.60 6.73 18.42
N GLU A 313 8.75 6.17 19.28
CA GLU A 313 9.16 5.50 20.52
C GLU A 313 9.96 4.23 20.25
N ARG A 314 9.67 3.51 19.16
CA ARG A 314 10.38 2.30 18.72
C ARG A 314 11.61 2.58 17.85
N GLY A 315 11.87 3.85 17.49
CA GLY A 315 12.98 4.22 16.61
C GLY A 315 12.78 3.79 15.16
N LYS A 316 11.51 3.59 14.72
CA LYS A 316 11.19 3.23 13.34
C LYS A 316 11.61 4.31 12.37
N LEU A 317 12.08 3.88 11.20
CA LEU A 317 12.35 4.77 10.09
C LEU A 317 11.04 5.20 9.46
N THR A 318 10.79 6.54 9.37
CA THR A 318 9.59 7.10 8.76
C THR A 318 9.94 8.21 7.78
N PHE A 319 9.09 8.43 6.78
CA PHE A 319 9.26 9.55 5.83
C PHE A 319 9.29 10.92 6.53
N PRO A 320 8.34 11.26 7.43
CA PRO A 320 8.39 12.53 8.15
C PRO A 320 9.64 12.69 9.02
N GLY A 321 10.14 11.60 9.59
CA GLY A 321 11.36 11.62 10.39
C GLY A 321 12.62 11.95 9.59
N ILE A 322 12.68 11.54 8.32
CA ILE A 322 13.83 11.79 7.45
C ILE A 322 13.70 13.08 6.65
N PHE A 323 12.53 13.35 6.06
CA PHE A 323 12.32 14.44 5.09
C PHE A 323 11.53 15.61 5.66
N GLY A 324 10.91 15.46 6.82
CA GLY A 324 9.97 16.40 7.40
C GLY A 324 8.55 16.27 6.82
N VAL A 325 7.55 16.73 7.59
CA VAL A 325 6.12 16.57 7.31
C VAL A 325 5.73 17.15 5.94
N ARG A 326 6.15 18.39 5.65
CA ARG A 326 5.78 19.08 4.41
C ARG A 326 6.31 18.35 3.16
N ALA A 327 7.59 18.00 3.14
CA ALA A 327 8.18 17.30 2.00
C ALA A 327 7.57 15.90 1.81
N SER A 328 7.18 15.23 2.90
CA SER A 328 6.46 13.96 2.84
C SER A 328 5.09 14.11 2.19
N ARG A 329 4.32 15.14 2.56
CA ARG A 329 3.03 15.43 1.90
C ARG A 329 3.17 15.72 0.41
N ASP A 330 4.12 16.60 0.06
CA ASP A 330 4.38 16.95 -1.34
C ASP A 330 4.73 15.69 -2.13
N ARG A 331 5.53 14.79 -1.55
CA ARG A 331 5.95 13.54 -2.19
C ARG A 331 4.80 12.54 -2.35
N ALA A 332 3.92 12.40 -1.35
CA ALA A 332 2.74 11.55 -1.47
C ALA A 332 1.82 12.04 -2.60
N ALA A 333 1.61 13.36 -2.70
CA ALA A 333 0.82 13.96 -3.79
C ALA A 333 1.45 13.70 -5.17
N GLU A 334 2.78 13.81 -5.32
CA GLU A 334 3.48 13.50 -6.57
C GLU A 334 3.23 12.05 -7.01
N PHE A 335 3.32 11.07 -6.10
CA PHE A 335 3.04 9.66 -6.43
C PHE A 335 1.58 9.42 -6.82
N VAL A 336 0.64 10.11 -6.16
CA VAL A 336 -0.78 10.02 -6.51
C VAL A 336 -1.03 10.55 -7.93
N GLU A 337 -0.46 11.69 -8.30
CA GLU A 337 -0.61 12.25 -9.65
C GLU A 337 0.06 11.36 -10.71
N GLN A 338 1.20 10.75 -10.42
CA GLN A 338 1.83 9.76 -11.29
C GLN A 338 0.90 8.54 -11.50
N ALA A 339 0.33 8.00 -10.43
CA ALA A 339 -0.61 6.88 -10.51
C ALA A 339 -1.83 7.22 -11.38
N ILE A 340 -2.42 8.41 -11.20
CA ILE A 340 -3.56 8.88 -12.00
C ILE A 340 -3.20 8.96 -13.49
N SER A 341 -2.04 9.54 -13.81
CA SER A 341 -1.57 9.69 -15.18
C SER A 341 -1.40 8.34 -15.90
N ILE A 342 -0.89 7.33 -15.19
CA ILE A 342 -0.66 5.98 -15.76
C ILE A 342 -1.97 5.32 -16.18
N VAL A 343 -2.99 5.37 -15.32
CA VAL A 343 -4.29 4.71 -15.58
C VAL A 343 -5.21 5.55 -16.46
N ASP A 344 -4.84 6.79 -16.79
CA ASP A 344 -5.63 7.65 -17.68
C ASP A 344 -5.81 7.03 -19.08
N SER A 345 -4.82 6.26 -19.53
CA SER A 345 -4.87 5.51 -20.78
C SER A 345 -5.95 4.43 -20.85
N PHE A 346 -6.54 4.01 -19.73
CA PHE A 346 -7.66 3.06 -19.67
C PHE A 346 -9.03 3.75 -19.90
N GLY A 347 -9.04 5.08 -20.05
CA GLY A 347 -10.26 5.86 -20.33
C GLY A 347 -11.22 5.92 -19.14
N PRO A 348 -12.53 6.06 -19.41
CA PRO A 348 -13.53 6.26 -18.33
C PRO A 348 -13.63 5.12 -17.31
N ALA A 349 -13.28 3.89 -17.68
CA ALA A 349 -13.31 2.74 -16.79
C ALA A 349 -12.32 2.87 -15.61
N SER A 350 -11.25 3.67 -15.77
CA SER A 350 -10.26 3.91 -14.70
C SER A 350 -10.69 4.96 -13.66
N THR A 351 -11.88 5.55 -13.77
CA THR A 351 -12.34 6.64 -12.88
C THR A 351 -12.27 6.24 -11.42
N SER A 352 -12.69 5.01 -11.06
CA SER A 352 -12.64 4.53 -9.68
C SER A 352 -11.21 4.36 -9.15
N LEU A 353 -10.24 3.92 -9.99
CA LEU A 353 -8.82 3.88 -9.60
C LEU A 353 -8.26 5.29 -9.38
N LYS A 354 -8.60 6.27 -10.21
CA LYS A 354 -8.18 7.67 -10.03
C LYS A 354 -8.75 8.27 -8.74
N GLN A 355 -10.02 8.02 -8.47
CA GLN A 355 -10.67 8.45 -7.23
C GLN A 355 -10.05 7.77 -6.01
N PHE A 356 -9.72 6.48 -6.12
CA PHE A 356 -9.02 5.75 -5.07
C PHE A 356 -7.64 6.37 -4.78
N ALA A 357 -6.88 6.72 -5.82
CA ALA A 357 -5.58 7.36 -5.66
C ALA A 357 -5.70 8.68 -4.87
N ARG A 358 -6.65 9.55 -5.23
CA ARG A 358 -6.91 10.81 -4.50
C ARG A 358 -7.32 10.56 -3.06
N TYR A 359 -8.20 9.58 -2.82
CA TYR A 359 -8.64 9.25 -1.46
C TYR A 359 -7.48 8.91 -0.51
N ILE A 360 -6.33 8.43 -1.00
CA ILE A 360 -5.18 8.12 -0.15
C ILE A 360 -4.64 9.39 0.52
N THR A 361 -4.48 10.49 -0.22
CA THR A 361 -4.01 11.77 0.31
C THR A 361 -5.09 12.47 1.13
N ASP A 362 -6.37 12.32 0.78
CA ASP A 362 -7.49 12.98 1.48
C ASP A 362 -7.73 12.39 2.89
N ARG A 363 -7.22 11.19 3.19
CA ARG A 363 -7.30 10.57 4.53
C ARG A 363 -6.49 11.31 5.59
N SER A 364 -5.58 12.19 5.20
CA SER A 364 -4.72 12.97 6.09
C SER A 364 -5.40 14.23 6.64
N HIS A 365 -6.69 14.44 6.37
CA HIS A 365 -7.47 15.59 6.81
C HIS A 365 -8.71 15.20 7.61
#